data_74e970a4df7be1872d2553633510c7c5
#
_entry.id   74e970a4df7be1872d2553633510c7c5
#
_cell.length_a   1.000
_cell.length_b   1.000
_cell.length_c   1.000
_cell.angle_alpha   90.00
_cell.angle_beta   90.00
_cell.angle_gamma   90.00
#
_symmetry.space_group_name_H-M   'P 1'
#
loop_
_entity.id
_entity.type
_entity.pdbx_description
1 polymer ?
#
loop_
_entity_poly.entity_id
_entity_poly.type
_entity_poly.pdbx_seq_one_letter_code
_entity_poly.pdbx_strand_id
1 'polypeptide(L)'
;MKTEKNLQMGILIVDVALLIVFTVVFFKTMVALCPDSVNGISSLPWLIVTYVTSFVFSFLLMPSVAQYRHSKWEEIVKRALDTSFLMLLFISLITIFTRPEHHYPRTFYCTSVITYAIFLTTERCMLKVFFNHMRANKRNQKAIVFLGNEPMVTQLLNYMKDPVFGYDIKGIFYDGEATCEEMESMKLGARADIITWLAAHPEIKELYGYIPKENQDKINIIAKYCDNHLIRFYYLPAVDVFRGNTTVSYIGDIPIIARREEPLLDPVNRFMKRAFDIVFSSLVLCTIFPIVWVIVSIAIKIQSPGPIFFKQDRTGLDGKTFKCYKFRSMKVNADSDKVQATKDDPRKFPFGNLMRKTNIDELPQFINVFLGDMSVVGPRPHMLKHTEEYSSLINRFMLRHFAKPGITGLAQVSGFRGETHYIDQMEGRVKMDIKYIENWSFLLDMKIIVKTVTNMLGKEKGNAY
;
A
#
# COMPACT_ATOMS: atom_id res chain seq x y z
N MET A 1 -7.77 -2.19 0.44
CA MET A 1 -6.46 -1.54 0.17
C MET A 1 -6.51 -0.43 -0.88
N LYS A 2 -6.91 -0.68 -2.14
CA LYS A 2 -7.10 0.42 -3.14
C LYS A 2 -8.16 1.42 -2.66
N THR A 3 -9.20 0.94 -2.01
CA THR A 3 -10.32 1.71 -1.45
C THR A 3 -9.90 2.64 -0.30
N GLU A 4 -9.05 2.22 0.62
CA GLU A 4 -8.63 3.04 1.78
C GLU A 4 -7.70 4.18 1.38
N LYS A 5 -6.83 3.94 0.40
CA LYS A 5 -5.93 4.97 -0.15
C LYS A 5 -6.70 6.03 -0.92
N ASN A 6 -7.64 5.61 -1.78
CA ASN A 6 -8.50 6.53 -2.49
C ASN A 6 -9.37 7.32 -1.50
N LEU A 7 -9.75 6.70 -0.39
CA LEU A 7 -10.50 7.32 0.67
C LEU A 7 -9.69 8.41 1.39
N GLN A 8 -8.44 8.13 1.78
CA GLN A 8 -7.57 9.14 2.40
C GLN A 8 -7.26 10.32 1.46
N MET A 9 -7.00 10.02 0.18
CA MET A 9 -6.80 11.06 -0.81
C MET A 9 -8.09 11.87 -1.02
N GLY A 10 -9.25 11.20 -1.02
CA GLY A 10 -10.55 11.88 -1.05
C GLY A 10 -10.76 12.79 0.16
N ILE A 11 -10.42 12.32 1.36
CA ILE A 11 -10.49 13.12 2.59
C ILE A 11 -9.55 14.33 2.48
N LEU A 12 -8.30 14.15 2.06
CA LEU A 12 -7.35 15.26 1.88
C LEU A 12 -7.88 16.30 0.90
N ILE A 13 -8.45 15.90 -0.24
CA ILE A 13 -9.00 16.83 -1.23
C ILE A 13 -10.18 17.62 -0.64
N VAL A 14 -11.07 16.93 0.07
CA VAL A 14 -12.21 17.59 0.74
C VAL A 14 -11.71 18.53 1.82
N ASP A 15 -10.75 18.13 2.62
CA ASP A 15 -10.14 18.95 3.67
C ASP A 15 -9.52 20.22 3.10
N VAL A 16 -8.76 20.10 2.02
CA VAL A 16 -8.14 21.27 1.36
C VAL A 16 -9.21 22.20 0.81
N ALA A 17 -10.27 21.67 0.20
CA ALA A 17 -11.39 22.50 -0.26
C ALA A 17 -12.10 23.21 0.89
N LEU A 18 -12.38 22.50 1.99
CA LEU A 18 -12.99 23.06 3.19
C LEU A 18 -12.08 24.10 3.87
N LEU A 19 -10.77 23.86 3.90
CA LEU A 19 -9.79 24.81 4.41
C LEU A 19 -9.77 26.10 3.58
N ILE A 20 -9.83 26.01 2.26
CA ILE A 20 -9.90 27.20 1.38
C ILE A 20 -11.16 28.00 1.68
N VAL A 21 -12.31 27.34 1.74
CA VAL A 21 -13.59 27.99 2.09
C VAL A 21 -13.51 28.63 3.48
N PHE A 22 -13.02 27.89 4.47
CA PHE A 22 -12.81 28.39 5.83
C PHE A 22 -11.93 29.63 5.83
N THR A 23 -10.78 29.60 5.14
CA THR A 23 -9.82 30.71 5.08
C THR A 23 -10.46 31.97 4.47
N VAL A 24 -11.23 31.79 3.39
CA VAL A 24 -11.95 32.94 2.75
C VAL A 24 -13.01 33.52 3.68
N VAL A 25 -13.81 32.63 4.32
CA VAL A 25 -14.87 33.08 5.24
C VAL A 25 -14.26 33.77 6.47
N PHE A 26 -13.24 33.14 7.07
CA PHE A 26 -12.55 33.69 8.23
C PHE A 26 -11.94 35.07 7.91
N PHE A 27 -11.23 35.17 6.78
CA PHE A 27 -10.65 36.43 6.34
C PHE A 27 -11.72 37.54 6.18
N LYS A 28 -12.81 37.26 5.47
CA LYS A 28 -13.92 38.23 5.29
C LYS A 28 -14.56 38.64 6.63
N THR A 29 -14.71 37.68 7.53
CA THR A 29 -15.27 37.97 8.87
C THR A 29 -14.32 38.87 9.69
N MET A 30 -13.00 38.59 9.63
CA MET A 30 -12.01 39.42 10.32
C MET A 30 -11.93 40.85 9.73
N VAL A 31 -12.02 41.00 8.41
CA VAL A 31 -12.09 42.32 7.75
C VAL A 31 -13.33 43.11 8.22
N ALA A 32 -14.46 42.42 8.40
CA ALA A 32 -15.71 43.07 8.83
C ALA A 32 -15.71 43.43 10.32
N LEU A 33 -15.13 42.59 11.19
CA LEU A 33 -15.15 42.79 12.65
C LEU A 33 -13.96 43.62 13.16
N CYS A 34 -12.79 43.51 12.54
CA CYS A 34 -11.55 44.12 12.97
C CYS A 34 -10.77 44.68 11.76
N PRO A 35 -11.24 45.72 11.07
CA PRO A 35 -10.62 46.22 9.86
C PRO A 35 -9.16 46.65 10.08
N ASP A 36 -8.83 47.21 11.24
CA ASP A 36 -7.48 47.70 11.57
C ASP A 36 -6.44 46.56 11.64
N SER A 37 -6.86 45.32 11.91
CA SER A 37 -5.97 44.17 11.98
C SER A 37 -5.62 43.60 10.60
N VAL A 38 -6.26 44.05 9.54
CA VAL A 38 -6.14 43.50 8.18
C VAL A 38 -5.81 44.60 7.15
N ASN A 39 -5.96 45.85 7.48
CA ASN A 39 -5.68 46.99 6.60
C ASN A 39 -4.18 47.09 6.25
N GLY A 40 -3.88 47.11 4.95
CA GLY A 40 -2.52 47.29 4.43
C GLY A 40 -1.75 46.01 4.17
N ILE A 41 -2.36 44.84 4.38
CA ILE A 41 -1.70 43.55 4.27
C ILE A 41 -2.22 42.80 3.04
N SER A 42 -1.29 42.17 2.40
CA SER A 42 -1.25 41.41 1.17
C SER A 42 -2.38 40.41 0.90
N SER A 43 -2.40 40.05 -0.34
CA SER A 43 -3.36 39.25 -1.05
C SER A 43 -3.86 38.01 -0.31
N LEU A 44 -5.17 37.85 -0.18
CA LEU A 44 -5.87 36.61 0.19
C LEU A 44 -5.30 35.36 -0.50
N PRO A 45 -4.87 35.40 -1.78
CA PRO A 45 -4.20 34.26 -2.42
C PRO A 45 -2.97 33.74 -1.67
N TRP A 46 -2.12 34.61 -1.16
CA TRP A 46 -0.93 34.23 -0.40
C TRP A 46 -1.30 33.55 0.93
N LEU A 47 -2.30 34.04 1.61
CA LEU A 47 -2.83 33.42 2.81
C LEU A 47 -3.33 32.01 2.53
N ILE A 48 -4.11 31.81 1.47
CA ILE A 48 -4.61 30.51 1.04
C ILE A 48 -3.44 29.55 0.75
N VAL A 49 -2.43 29.98 0.00
CA VAL A 49 -1.25 29.15 -0.31
C VAL A 49 -0.53 28.74 0.97
N THR A 50 -0.32 29.69 1.91
CA THR A 50 0.34 29.43 3.19
C THR A 50 -0.43 28.41 4.03
N TYR A 51 -1.75 28.54 4.12
CA TYR A 51 -2.59 27.63 4.90
C TYR A 51 -2.66 26.24 4.24
N VAL A 52 -2.86 26.17 2.93
CA VAL A 52 -2.94 24.89 2.20
C VAL A 52 -1.62 24.13 2.29
N THR A 53 -0.48 24.80 2.07
CA THR A 53 0.83 24.15 2.18
C THR A 53 1.10 23.66 3.60
N SER A 54 0.84 24.50 4.61
CA SER A 54 1.00 24.13 6.02
C SER A 54 0.10 22.95 6.41
N PHE A 55 -1.15 22.95 5.95
CA PHE A 55 -2.09 21.86 6.21
C PHE A 55 -1.66 20.55 5.53
N VAL A 56 -1.25 20.60 4.27
CA VAL A 56 -0.80 19.42 3.53
C VAL A 56 0.40 18.77 4.22
N PHE A 57 1.40 19.57 4.64
CA PHE A 57 2.54 19.04 5.41
C PHE A 57 2.11 18.45 6.75
N SER A 58 1.20 19.12 7.47
CA SER A 58 0.67 18.61 8.74
C SER A 58 -0.11 17.31 8.56
N PHE A 59 -0.94 17.21 7.51
CA PHE A 59 -1.69 16.00 7.18
C PHE A 59 -0.77 14.84 6.78
N LEU A 60 0.33 15.10 6.09
CA LEU A 60 1.32 14.07 5.74
C LEU A 60 1.98 13.46 6.97
N LEU A 61 2.24 14.27 7.99
CA LEU A 61 2.82 13.81 9.26
C LEU A 61 1.78 13.17 10.19
N MET A 62 0.55 13.71 10.19
CA MET A 62 -0.55 13.31 11.07
C MET A 62 -1.85 13.07 10.26
N PRO A 63 -1.91 11.97 9.47
CA PRO A 63 -3.09 11.69 8.66
C PRO A 63 -4.33 11.42 9.53
N SER A 64 -5.50 11.65 8.94
CA SER A 64 -6.78 11.37 9.58
C SER A 64 -6.91 9.89 9.97
N VAL A 65 -7.50 9.63 11.12
CA VAL A 65 -7.83 8.27 11.59
C VAL A 65 -9.33 8.01 11.67
N ALA A 66 -10.16 9.01 11.37
CA ALA A 66 -11.62 8.92 11.46
C ALA A 66 -12.23 7.83 10.58
N GLN A 67 -11.59 7.50 9.46
CA GLN A 67 -12.01 6.44 8.53
C GLN A 67 -11.71 5.02 9.02
N TYR A 68 -10.83 4.84 10.01
CA TYR A 68 -10.47 3.52 10.49
C TYR A 68 -11.59 2.91 11.34
N ARG A 69 -11.74 1.57 11.26
CA ARG A 69 -12.82 0.84 11.91
C ARG A 69 -12.73 0.95 13.43
N HIS A 70 -11.52 0.79 13.96
CA HIS A 70 -11.24 0.69 15.40
C HIS A 70 -10.67 1.97 16.03
N SER A 71 -10.70 3.12 15.33
CA SER A 71 -10.22 4.38 15.90
C SER A 71 -11.12 4.82 17.06
N LYS A 72 -10.50 5.15 18.20
CA LYS A 72 -11.18 5.71 19.37
C LYS A 72 -11.49 7.20 19.14
N TRP A 73 -12.56 7.71 19.75
CA TRP A 73 -12.94 9.12 19.66
C TRP A 73 -11.82 10.05 20.15
N GLU A 74 -11.16 9.65 21.27
CA GLU A 74 -10.03 10.38 21.83
C GLU A 74 -8.87 10.52 20.84
N GLU A 75 -8.56 9.47 20.07
CA GLU A 75 -7.52 9.49 19.07
C GLU A 75 -7.87 10.42 17.92
N ILE A 76 -9.14 10.46 17.49
CA ILE A 76 -9.61 11.34 16.44
C ILE A 76 -9.45 12.81 16.85
N VAL A 77 -9.92 13.15 18.05
CA VAL A 77 -9.80 14.51 18.61
C VAL A 77 -8.32 14.90 18.76
N LYS A 78 -7.51 14.02 19.37
CA LYS A 78 -6.08 14.25 19.52
C LYS A 78 -5.40 14.50 18.19
N ARG A 79 -5.64 13.67 17.17
CA ARG A 79 -5.06 13.84 15.83
C ARG A 79 -5.46 15.14 15.17
N ALA A 80 -6.72 15.58 15.31
CA ALA A 80 -7.17 16.85 14.78
C ALA A 80 -6.45 18.02 15.45
N LEU A 81 -6.26 17.97 16.77
CA LEU A 81 -5.51 18.99 17.53
C LEU A 81 -4.01 18.99 17.16
N ASP A 82 -3.38 17.81 17.07
CA ASP A 82 -1.98 17.66 16.66
C ASP A 82 -1.76 18.22 15.24
N THR A 83 -2.68 17.93 14.31
CA THR A 83 -2.64 18.46 12.94
C THR A 83 -2.72 20.00 12.93
N SER A 84 -3.62 20.57 13.74
CA SER A 84 -3.79 22.02 13.84
C SER A 84 -2.57 22.69 14.49
N PHE A 85 -1.97 22.05 15.49
CA PHE A 85 -0.73 22.53 16.13
C PHE A 85 0.44 22.51 15.14
N LEU A 86 0.62 21.43 14.39
CA LEU A 86 1.65 21.34 13.35
C LEU A 86 1.41 22.38 12.25
N MET A 87 0.15 22.62 11.88
CA MET A 87 -0.20 23.67 10.92
C MET A 87 0.26 25.04 11.40
N LEU A 88 0.07 25.37 12.69
CA LEU A 88 0.57 26.62 13.27
C LEU A 88 2.10 26.72 13.21
N LEU A 89 2.81 25.62 13.49
CA LEU A 89 4.27 25.57 13.36
C LEU A 89 4.73 25.80 11.93
N PHE A 90 4.09 25.17 10.93
CA PHE A 90 4.43 25.37 9.53
C PHE A 90 4.09 26.77 9.04
N ILE A 91 2.96 27.35 9.44
CA ILE A 91 2.62 28.74 9.16
C ILE A 91 3.71 29.67 9.73
N SER A 92 4.13 29.44 10.98
CA SER A 92 5.18 30.22 11.61
C SER A 92 6.52 30.09 10.89
N LEU A 93 6.86 28.87 10.44
CA LEU A 93 8.07 28.64 9.65
C LEU A 93 8.03 29.34 8.29
N ILE A 94 6.91 29.26 7.57
CA ILE A 94 6.76 29.94 6.27
C ILE A 94 6.86 31.44 6.44
N THR A 95 6.24 32.02 7.49
CA THR A 95 6.30 33.45 7.74
C THR A 95 7.69 33.96 8.05
N ILE A 96 8.59 33.15 8.65
CA ILE A 96 9.99 33.53 8.88
C ILE A 96 10.75 33.75 7.57
N PHE A 97 10.46 32.96 6.54
CA PHE A 97 11.15 33.01 5.24
C PHE A 97 10.47 33.90 4.20
N THR A 98 9.32 34.51 4.55
CA THR A 98 8.58 35.38 3.63
C THR A 98 8.78 36.87 3.96
N ARG A 99 8.51 37.73 2.99
CA ARG A 99 8.65 39.19 3.19
C ARG A 99 7.63 39.71 4.19
N PRO A 100 7.99 40.72 5.02
CA PRO A 100 7.06 41.30 6.00
C PRO A 100 5.74 41.85 5.45
N GLU A 101 5.73 42.31 4.20
CA GLU A 101 4.53 42.80 3.46
C GLU A 101 3.43 41.72 3.36
N HIS A 102 3.76 40.45 3.56
CA HIS A 102 2.83 39.33 3.51
C HIS A 102 2.43 38.81 4.89
N HIS A 103 2.82 39.48 5.96
CA HIS A 103 2.57 39.01 7.32
C HIS A 103 1.28 39.65 7.87
N TYR A 104 0.44 38.79 8.44
CA TYR A 104 -0.66 39.17 9.28
C TYR A 104 -0.21 39.27 10.75
N PRO A 105 -0.95 39.99 11.62
CA PRO A 105 -0.67 40.00 13.05
C PRO A 105 -0.65 38.56 13.62
N ARG A 106 0.20 38.31 14.60
CA ARG A 106 0.30 36.98 15.26
C ARG A 106 -1.03 36.51 15.83
N THR A 107 -1.82 37.45 16.37
CA THR A 107 -3.19 37.20 16.87
C THR A 107 -4.11 36.68 15.77
N PHE A 108 -3.98 37.15 14.52
CA PHE A 108 -4.75 36.63 13.37
C PHE A 108 -4.45 35.15 13.11
N TYR A 109 -3.17 34.77 13.07
CA TYR A 109 -2.79 33.37 12.86
C TYR A 109 -3.25 32.48 14.01
N CYS A 110 -3.06 32.90 15.26
CA CYS A 110 -3.48 32.14 16.43
C CYS A 110 -4.99 31.93 16.46
N THR A 111 -5.77 32.99 16.26
CA THR A 111 -7.25 32.91 16.27
C THR A 111 -7.77 32.06 15.11
N SER A 112 -7.19 32.21 13.92
CA SER A 112 -7.59 31.39 12.76
C SER A 112 -7.30 29.90 12.96
N VAL A 113 -6.15 29.52 13.52
CA VAL A 113 -5.81 28.14 13.78
C VAL A 113 -6.65 27.54 14.90
N ILE A 114 -6.94 28.30 15.97
CA ILE A 114 -7.84 27.85 17.04
C ILE A 114 -9.25 27.58 16.51
N THR A 115 -9.80 28.50 15.74
CA THR A 115 -11.14 28.33 15.14
C THR A 115 -11.15 27.20 14.12
N TYR A 116 -10.06 27.04 13.34
CA TYR A 116 -9.92 25.92 12.44
C TYR A 116 -9.78 24.58 13.17
N ALA A 117 -9.07 24.52 14.32
CA ALA A 117 -8.97 23.32 15.13
C ALA A 117 -10.34 22.82 15.61
N ILE A 118 -11.22 23.74 16.02
CA ILE A 118 -12.60 23.41 16.40
C ILE A 118 -13.38 22.89 15.18
N PHE A 119 -13.25 23.57 14.04
CA PHE A 119 -13.89 23.17 12.79
C PHE A 119 -13.41 21.78 12.33
N LEU A 120 -12.10 21.55 12.27
CA LEU A 120 -11.49 20.28 11.86
C LEU A 120 -11.91 19.15 12.80
N THR A 121 -11.91 19.39 14.13
CA THR A 121 -12.34 18.38 15.10
C THR A 121 -13.80 17.97 14.89
N THR A 122 -14.68 18.95 14.68
CA THR A 122 -16.11 18.71 14.42
C THR A 122 -16.29 17.93 13.12
N GLU A 123 -15.59 18.32 12.07
CA GLU A 123 -15.60 17.63 10.77
C GLU A 123 -15.12 16.18 10.92
N ARG A 124 -14.03 15.92 11.64
CA ARG A 124 -13.53 14.56 11.91
C ARG A 124 -14.53 13.70 12.67
N CYS A 125 -15.22 14.27 13.64
CA CYS A 125 -16.28 13.57 14.36
C CYS A 125 -17.45 13.24 13.41
N MET A 126 -17.86 14.16 12.56
CA MET A 126 -18.91 13.92 11.55
C MET A 126 -18.50 12.84 10.55
N LEU A 127 -17.26 12.86 10.06
CA LEU A 127 -16.73 11.81 9.20
C LEU A 127 -16.78 10.43 9.87
N LYS A 128 -16.40 10.35 11.15
CA LYS A 128 -16.50 9.08 11.91
C LYS A 128 -17.92 8.57 11.98
N VAL A 129 -18.89 9.44 12.30
CA VAL A 129 -20.31 9.09 12.32
C VAL A 129 -20.77 8.62 10.94
N PHE A 130 -20.39 9.32 9.89
CA PHE A 130 -20.73 8.97 8.52
C PHE A 130 -20.19 7.58 8.12
N PHE A 131 -18.91 7.30 8.39
CA PHE A 131 -18.33 5.99 8.09
C PHE A 131 -18.96 4.87 8.92
N ASN A 132 -19.26 5.12 10.18
CA ASN A 132 -19.94 4.17 11.05
C ASN A 132 -21.34 3.85 10.49
N HIS A 133 -22.09 4.86 10.07
CA HIS A 133 -23.40 4.68 9.47
C HIS A 133 -23.35 3.90 8.16
N MET A 134 -22.39 4.22 7.29
CA MET A 134 -22.19 3.46 6.03
C MET A 134 -21.90 1.97 6.29
N ARG A 135 -21.10 1.67 7.31
CA ARG A 135 -20.76 0.29 7.67
C ARG A 135 -21.94 -0.46 8.26
N ALA A 136 -22.69 0.19 9.15
CA ALA A 136 -23.90 -0.37 9.73
C ALA A 136 -24.94 -0.73 8.66
N ASN A 137 -24.99 0.05 7.56
CA ASN A 137 -25.87 -0.22 6.41
C ASN A 137 -25.26 -1.22 5.40
N LYS A 138 -24.42 -2.13 5.85
CA LYS A 138 -23.79 -3.21 5.06
C LYS A 138 -22.95 -2.74 3.85
N ARG A 139 -22.60 -1.47 3.77
CA ARG A 139 -21.69 -0.94 2.76
C ARG A 139 -20.25 -1.09 3.24
N ASN A 140 -19.37 -1.63 2.41
CA ASN A 140 -17.95 -1.82 2.70
C ASN A 140 -17.69 -2.81 3.87
N GLN A 141 -18.42 -3.91 3.94
CA GLN A 141 -18.16 -4.99 4.89
C GLN A 141 -16.93 -5.80 4.47
N LYS A 142 -16.24 -6.37 5.48
CA LYS A 142 -15.16 -7.34 5.30
C LYS A 142 -15.63 -8.70 5.75
N ALA A 143 -15.60 -9.69 4.86
CA ALA A 143 -15.88 -11.08 5.20
C ALA A 143 -14.70 -11.66 6.00
N ILE A 144 -14.99 -12.14 7.20
CA ILE A 144 -14.02 -12.71 8.14
C ILE A 144 -14.51 -14.02 8.71
N VAL A 145 -13.57 -14.82 9.20
CA VAL A 145 -13.86 -16.09 9.87
C VAL A 145 -12.98 -16.21 11.12
N PHE A 146 -13.48 -16.92 12.11
CA PHE A 146 -12.80 -17.13 13.38
C PHE A 146 -12.35 -18.59 13.55
N LEU A 147 -11.30 -18.78 14.37
CA LEU A 147 -10.73 -20.08 14.70
C LEU A 147 -10.48 -20.16 16.21
N GLY A 148 -11.12 -21.10 16.89
CA GLY A 148 -11.01 -21.34 18.33
C GLY A 148 -12.25 -20.94 19.10
N ASN A 149 -12.41 -21.51 20.30
CA ASN A 149 -13.53 -21.25 21.23
C ASN A 149 -13.04 -20.66 22.56
N GLU A 150 -11.80 -20.21 22.62
CA GLU A 150 -11.21 -19.64 23.83
C GLU A 150 -11.85 -18.28 24.18
N PRO A 151 -11.84 -17.87 25.46
CA PRO A 151 -12.51 -16.65 25.91
C PRO A 151 -12.09 -15.39 25.14
N MET A 152 -10.82 -15.31 24.72
CA MET A 152 -10.32 -14.18 23.96
C MET A 152 -10.92 -14.11 22.54
N VAL A 153 -11.13 -15.27 21.90
CA VAL A 153 -11.81 -15.36 20.60
C VAL A 153 -13.25 -14.90 20.72
N THR A 154 -13.93 -15.36 21.77
CA THR A 154 -15.33 -14.96 22.08
C THR A 154 -15.44 -13.45 22.33
N GLN A 155 -14.53 -12.88 23.09
CA GLN A 155 -14.50 -11.43 23.34
C GLN A 155 -14.30 -10.64 22.04
N LEU A 156 -13.35 -11.06 21.20
CA LEU A 156 -13.09 -10.41 19.91
C LEU A 156 -14.29 -10.57 18.95
N LEU A 157 -14.89 -11.75 18.91
CA LEU A 157 -16.10 -12.01 18.13
C LEU A 157 -17.22 -11.03 18.54
N ASN A 158 -17.50 -10.94 19.84
CA ASN A 158 -18.54 -10.06 20.37
C ASN A 158 -18.24 -8.58 20.08
N TYR A 159 -16.98 -8.17 20.18
CA TYR A 159 -16.57 -6.82 19.81
C TYR A 159 -16.79 -6.54 18.31
N MET A 160 -16.41 -7.47 17.43
CA MET A 160 -16.50 -7.31 15.99
C MET A 160 -17.91 -7.45 15.42
N LYS A 161 -18.86 -8.03 16.16
CA LYS A 161 -20.28 -8.13 15.79
C LYS A 161 -20.98 -6.78 15.68
N ASP A 162 -20.50 -5.76 16.36
CA ASP A 162 -21.11 -4.43 16.26
C ASP A 162 -21.08 -3.97 14.80
N PRO A 163 -22.24 -3.70 14.19
CA PRO A 163 -22.36 -3.28 12.78
C PRO A 163 -21.52 -2.06 12.43
N VAL A 164 -21.19 -1.23 13.41
CA VAL A 164 -20.36 -0.03 13.26
C VAL A 164 -18.97 -0.36 12.72
N PHE A 165 -18.43 -1.55 13.06
CA PHE A 165 -17.13 -1.98 12.53
C PHE A 165 -17.22 -2.55 11.12
N GLY A 166 -18.41 -2.95 10.66
CA GLY A 166 -18.66 -3.42 9.30
C GLY A 166 -17.88 -4.70 8.95
N TYR A 167 -17.92 -5.69 9.84
CA TYR A 167 -17.48 -7.04 9.56
C TYR A 167 -18.67 -7.92 9.17
N ASP A 168 -18.46 -8.78 8.19
CA ASP A 168 -19.35 -9.86 7.80
C ASP A 168 -18.75 -11.17 8.32
N ILE A 169 -19.17 -11.55 9.54
CA ILE A 169 -18.66 -12.73 10.23
C ILE A 169 -19.35 -13.95 9.65
N LYS A 170 -18.62 -14.77 8.89
CA LYS A 170 -19.18 -15.97 8.25
C LYS A 170 -19.39 -17.12 9.21
N GLY A 171 -18.60 -17.17 10.27
CA GLY A 171 -18.72 -18.16 11.33
C GLY A 171 -17.40 -18.45 12.03
N ILE A 172 -17.37 -19.57 12.75
CA ILE A 172 -16.24 -19.97 13.60
C ILE A 172 -15.95 -21.46 13.48
N PHE A 173 -14.66 -21.82 13.50
CA PHE A 173 -14.19 -23.21 13.56
C PHE A 173 -13.58 -23.48 14.93
N TYR A 174 -14.04 -24.53 15.60
CA TYR A 174 -13.46 -24.97 16.87
C TYR A 174 -13.75 -26.45 17.17
N ASP A 175 -12.93 -27.02 18.05
CA ASP A 175 -13.09 -28.37 18.54
C ASP A 175 -13.72 -28.34 19.94
N GLY A 176 -14.53 -29.35 20.27
CA GLY A 176 -15.18 -29.47 21.57
C GLY A 176 -16.51 -28.70 21.68
N GLU A 177 -16.88 -28.38 22.93
CA GLU A 177 -18.13 -27.69 23.25
C GLU A 177 -18.02 -26.18 23.07
N ALA A 178 -19.14 -25.53 22.75
CA ALA A 178 -19.21 -24.08 22.63
C ALA A 178 -19.12 -23.40 24.00
N THR A 179 -18.47 -22.26 24.04
CA THR A 179 -18.40 -21.43 25.27
C THR A 179 -19.73 -20.72 25.56
N CYS A 180 -20.57 -20.53 24.55
CA CYS A 180 -21.92 -19.95 24.67
C CYS A 180 -22.80 -20.43 23.48
N GLU A 181 -24.14 -20.37 23.69
CA GLU A 181 -25.13 -20.77 22.67
C GLU A 181 -24.97 -20.03 21.36
N GLU A 182 -24.54 -18.80 21.41
CA GLU A 182 -24.35 -17.98 20.23
C GLU A 182 -23.18 -18.46 19.35
N MET A 183 -22.10 -18.98 19.95
CA MET A 183 -21.00 -19.60 19.21
C MET A 183 -21.43 -20.91 18.55
N GLU A 184 -22.30 -21.66 19.20
CA GLU A 184 -22.83 -22.90 18.63
C GLU A 184 -23.60 -22.62 17.33
N SER A 185 -24.44 -21.57 17.33
CA SER A 185 -25.20 -21.17 16.13
C SER A 185 -24.31 -20.71 14.96
N MET A 186 -23.06 -20.30 15.25
CA MET A 186 -22.10 -19.81 14.23
C MET A 186 -21.03 -20.84 13.88
N LYS A 187 -21.10 -22.05 14.41
CA LYS A 187 -20.13 -23.11 14.15
C LYS A 187 -20.19 -23.58 12.71
N LEU A 188 -19.08 -23.52 12.02
CA LEU A 188 -18.94 -24.00 10.63
C LEU A 188 -18.33 -25.41 10.55
N GLY A 189 -17.57 -25.83 11.56
CA GLY A 189 -16.93 -27.12 11.58
C GLY A 189 -15.82 -27.23 12.65
N ALA A 190 -15.06 -28.31 12.59
CA ALA A 190 -13.87 -28.49 13.40
C ALA A 190 -12.70 -27.65 12.89
N ARG A 191 -11.70 -27.42 13.75
CA ARG A 191 -10.46 -26.69 13.35
C ARG A 191 -9.77 -27.29 12.14
N ALA A 192 -9.87 -28.61 11.96
CA ALA A 192 -9.26 -29.32 10.82
C ALA A 192 -9.92 -28.96 9.49
N ASP A 193 -11.18 -28.59 9.47
CA ASP A 193 -11.97 -28.34 8.25
C ASP A 193 -11.70 -26.95 7.65
N ILE A 194 -11.04 -26.06 8.39
CA ILE A 194 -10.88 -24.67 8.02
C ILE A 194 -10.19 -24.47 6.65
N ILE A 195 -9.17 -25.27 6.35
CA ILE A 195 -8.42 -25.13 5.09
C ILE A 195 -9.30 -25.50 3.91
N THR A 196 -10.05 -26.60 4.02
CA THR A 196 -10.98 -27.07 2.98
C THR A 196 -12.09 -26.04 2.77
N TRP A 197 -12.58 -25.47 3.85
CA TRP A 197 -13.63 -24.45 3.79
C TRP A 197 -13.10 -23.14 3.18
N LEU A 198 -11.93 -22.66 3.56
CA LEU A 198 -11.31 -21.46 2.98
C LEU A 198 -11.01 -21.61 1.49
N ALA A 199 -10.71 -22.82 1.02
CA ALA A 199 -10.53 -23.10 -0.41
C ALA A 199 -11.83 -22.86 -1.22
N ALA A 200 -12.99 -23.12 -0.61
CA ALA A 200 -14.28 -22.91 -1.22
C ALA A 200 -14.81 -21.47 -1.09
N HIS A 201 -14.17 -20.63 -0.25
CA HIS A 201 -14.62 -19.27 0.08
C HIS A 201 -13.53 -18.22 -0.19
N PRO A 202 -13.19 -17.92 -1.45
CA PRO A 202 -12.12 -17.01 -1.83
C PRO A 202 -12.40 -15.53 -1.47
N GLU A 203 -13.62 -15.21 -1.08
CA GLU A 203 -14.03 -13.89 -0.58
C GLU A 203 -13.42 -13.57 0.79
N ILE A 204 -13.04 -14.58 1.58
CA ILE A 204 -12.43 -14.41 2.89
C ILE A 204 -11.00 -13.89 2.72
N LYS A 205 -10.71 -12.75 3.34
CA LYS A 205 -9.37 -12.13 3.28
C LYS A 205 -8.70 -12.00 4.65
N GLU A 206 -9.44 -12.24 5.72
CA GLU A 206 -8.93 -12.14 7.08
C GLU A 206 -9.43 -13.34 7.91
N LEU A 207 -8.53 -13.98 8.63
CA LEU A 207 -8.77 -15.06 9.59
C LEU A 207 -8.27 -14.62 10.96
N TYR A 208 -9.12 -14.70 11.97
CA TYR A 208 -8.78 -14.38 13.35
C TYR A 208 -8.82 -15.66 14.17
N GLY A 209 -7.75 -16.00 14.85
CA GLY A 209 -7.75 -17.29 15.52
C GLY A 209 -6.79 -17.46 16.67
N TYR A 210 -7.17 -18.35 17.56
CA TYR A 210 -6.34 -18.90 18.61
C TYR A 210 -6.14 -20.39 18.38
N ILE A 211 -4.92 -20.85 18.58
CA ILE A 211 -4.57 -22.27 18.57
C ILE A 211 -3.68 -22.54 19.78
N PRO A 212 -3.99 -23.55 20.59
CA PRO A 212 -3.19 -23.91 21.77
C PRO A 212 -1.74 -24.25 21.41
N LYS A 213 -0.80 -24.01 22.34
CA LYS A 213 0.64 -24.28 22.18
C LYS A 213 0.94 -25.72 21.74
N GLU A 214 0.16 -26.67 22.21
CA GLU A 214 0.30 -28.09 21.92
C GLU A 214 0.09 -28.43 20.44
N ASN A 215 -0.54 -27.54 19.69
CA ASN A 215 -0.86 -27.70 18.26
C ASN A 215 -0.07 -26.73 17.37
N GLN A 216 1.17 -26.39 17.72
CA GLN A 216 1.97 -25.39 17.00
C GLN A 216 2.22 -25.78 15.53
N ASP A 217 2.33 -27.05 15.22
CA ASP A 217 2.47 -27.54 13.84
C ASP A 217 1.20 -27.23 13.01
N LYS A 218 0.02 -27.37 13.60
CA LYS A 218 -1.25 -27.02 12.95
C LYS A 218 -1.35 -25.53 12.66
N ILE A 219 -0.85 -24.66 13.56
CA ILE A 219 -0.76 -23.20 13.32
C ILE A 219 0.08 -22.92 12.08
N ASN A 220 1.23 -23.58 11.98
CA ASN A 220 2.15 -23.41 10.85
C ASN A 220 1.50 -23.82 9.52
N ILE A 221 0.71 -24.89 9.52
CA ILE A 221 0.00 -25.37 8.32
C ILE A 221 -1.05 -24.34 7.90
N ILE A 222 -1.90 -23.89 8.83
CA ILE A 222 -2.93 -22.89 8.54
C ILE A 222 -2.30 -21.55 8.11
N ALA A 223 -1.27 -21.11 8.83
CA ALA A 223 -0.57 -19.87 8.50
C ALA A 223 0.09 -19.94 7.12
N LYS A 224 0.70 -21.09 6.77
CA LYS A 224 1.26 -21.33 5.44
C LYS A 224 0.18 -21.30 4.36
N TYR A 225 -0.96 -21.95 4.61
CA TYR A 225 -2.09 -21.91 3.69
C TYR A 225 -2.56 -20.46 3.47
N CYS A 226 -2.78 -19.70 4.54
CA CYS A 226 -3.18 -18.29 4.48
C CYS A 226 -2.16 -17.44 3.71
N ASP A 227 -0.87 -17.63 3.96
CA ASP A 227 0.22 -16.94 3.27
C ASP A 227 0.22 -17.21 1.76
N ASN A 228 -0.08 -18.45 1.36
CA ASN A 228 -0.12 -18.82 -0.05
C ASN A 228 -1.38 -18.35 -0.79
N HIS A 229 -2.48 -18.08 -0.06
CA HIS A 229 -3.77 -17.69 -0.64
C HIS A 229 -4.13 -16.22 -0.38
N LEU A 230 -3.18 -15.38 0.08
CA LEU A 230 -3.37 -13.96 0.35
C LEU A 230 -4.43 -13.67 1.43
N ILE A 231 -4.58 -14.58 2.39
CA ILE A 231 -5.43 -14.42 3.58
C ILE A 231 -4.56 -13.88 4.71
N ARG A 232 -4.99 -12.82 5.37
CA ARG A 232 -4.29 -12.28 6.55
C ARG A 232 -4.71 -13.06 7.78
N PHE A 233 -3.79 -13.84 8.32
CA PHE A 233 -4.03 -14.57 9.56
C PHE A 233 -3.60 -13.72 10.76
N TYR A 234 -4.56 -13.34 11.56
CA TYR A 234 -4.37 -12.63 12.82
C TYR A 234 -4.46 -13.64 13.97
N TYR A 235 -3.32 -13.91 14.57
CA TYR A 235 -3.21 -14.85 15.68
C TYR A 235 -3.47 -14.13 17.00
N LEU A 236 -4.43 -14.64 17.78
CA LEU A 236 -4.68 -14.18 19.16
C LEU A 236 -3.66 -14.88 20.08
N PRO A 237 -2.85 -14.15 20.83
CA PRO A 237 -1.81 -14.76 21.64
C PRO A 237 -2.38 -15.52 22.85
N ALA A 238 -1.91 -16.76 23.07
CA ALA A 238 -1.71 -17.20 24.45
C ALA A 238 -0.48 -16.44 24.96
N VAL A 239 -0.53 -15.89 26.15
CA VAL A 239 0.42 -14.90 26.72
C VAL A 239 1.93 -15.22 26.55
N ASP A 240 2.30 -16.40 26.12
CA ASP A 240 3.68 -16.88 26.03
C ASP A 240 4.29 -17.01 24.62
N VAL A 241 3.64 -16.54 23.54
CA VAL A 241 4.06 -16.86 22.15
C VAL A 241 4.90 -15.77 21.49
N PHE A 242 5.50 -14.86 22.22
CA PHE A 242 6.36 -13.80 21.67
C PHE A 242 7.77 -14.31 21.29
N ARG A 243 7.89 -15.14 20.26
CA ARG A 243 9.18 -15.46 19.62
C ARG A 243 9.11 -15.23 18.12
N GLY A 244 9.72 -14.11 17.63
CA GLY A 244 9.88 -13.80 16.21
C GLY A 244 9.52 -12.35 15.86
N ASN A 245 9.63 -11.99 14.58
CA ASN A 245 9.25 -10.66 14.05
C ASN A 245 7.72 -10.54 13.97
N THR A 246 7.07 -10.37 15.10
CA THR A 246 5.63 -10.21 15.20
C THR A 246 5.31 -8.79 15.61
N THR A 247 4.33 -8.16 14.96
CA THR A 247 3.78 -6.88 15.39
C THR A 247 2.51 -7.11 16.19
N VAL A 248 2.42 -6.47 17.35
CA VAL A 248 1.21 -6.46 18.13
C VAL A 248 0.38 -5.26 17.72
N SER A 249 -0.84 -5.53 17.28
CA SER A 249 -1.85 -4.52 16.99
C SER A 249 -2.99 -4.68 17.98
N TYR A 250 -3.79 -3.63 18.16
CA TYR A 250 -4.92 -3.68 19.09
C TYR A 250 -6.23 -3.47 18.33
N ILE A 251 -7.22 -4.29 18.62
CA ILE A 251 -8.62 -4.08 18.22
C ILE A 251 -9.40 -3.80 19.51
N GLY A 252 -9.74 -2.54 19.77
CA GLY A 252 -10.15 -2.12 21.10
C GLY A 252 -9.01 -2.32 22.09
N ASP A 253 -9.26 -3.04 23.18
CA ASP A 253 -8.26 -3.38 24.20
C ASP A 253 -7.69 -4.81 24.02
N ILE A 254 -8.07 -5.50 22.93
CA ILE A 254 -7.64 -6.87 22.65
C ILE A 254 -6.39 -6.84 21.79
N PRO A 255 -5.24 -7.36 22.28
CA PRO A 255 -4.03 -7.48 21.47
C PRO A 255 -4.21 -8.57 20.41
N ILE A 256 -3.88 -8.23 19.18
CA ILE A 256 -3.75 -9.19 18.08
C ILE A 256 -2.31 -9.18 17.58
N ILE A 257 -1.80 -10.36 17.28
CA ILE A 257 -0.45 -10.49 16.76
C ILE A 257 -0.53 -10.72 15.26
N ALA A 258 0.03 -9.79 14.50
CA ALA A 258 0.31 -10.01 13.10
C ALA A 258 1.64 -10.76 12.99
N ARG A 259 1.68 -11.82 12.19
CA ARG A 259 2.85 -12.69 12.01
C ARG A 259 4.06 -11.97 11.40
N ARG A 260 3.84 -10.80 10.82
CA ARG A 260 4.87 -9.97 10.19
C ARG A 260 4.53 -8.50 10.25
N GLU A 261 5.56 -7.72 10.20
CA GLU A 261 5.43 -6.30 9.95
C GLU A 261 5.26 -6.03 8.46
N GLU A 262 4.29 -5.24 8.10
CA GLU A 262 4.08 -4.77 6.73
C GLU A 262 4.03 -3.23 6.73
N PRO A 263 5.18 -2.54 6.70
CA PRO A 263 5.21 -1.06 6.77
C PRO A 263 4.39 -0.36 5.68
N LEU A 264 4.17 -1.04 4.54
CA LEU A 264 3.31 -0.54 3.46
C LEU A 264 1.81 -0.68 3.73
N LEU A 265 1.38 -1.25 4.86
CA LEU A 265 0.00 -1.13 5.33
C LEU A 265 -0.27 0.26 5.94
N ASP A 266 0.77 0.93 6.44
CA ASP A 266 0.66 2.30 6.91
C ASP A 266 0.32 3.25 5.75
N PRO A 267 -0.74 4.07 5.89
CA PRO A 267 -1.17 4.99 4.84
C PRO A 267 -0.15 6.05 4.47
N VAL A 268 0.63 6.54 5.42
CA VAL A 268 1.66 7.56 5.19
C VAL A 268 2.78 6.98 4.33
N ASN A 269 3.24 5.78 4.68
CA ASN A 269 4.25 5.07 3.92
C ASN A 269 3.79 4.79 2.49
N ARG A 270 2.54 4.35 2.32
CA ARG A 270 1.95 4.16 0.98
C ARG A 270 1.84 5.44 0.19
N PHE A 271 1.44 6.53 0.86
CA PHE A 271 1.36 7.84 0.20
C PHE A 271 2.74 8.30 -0.26
N MET A 272 3.74 8.29 0.63
CA MET A 272 5.11 8.68 0.30
C MET A 272 5.66 7.86 -0.88
N LYS A 273 5.48 6.54 -0.82
CA LYS A 273 5.89 5.65 -1.91
C LYS A 273 5.18 5.99 -3.22
N ARG A 274 3.87 6.23 -3.18
CA ARG A 274 3.09 6.56 -4.37
C ARG A 274 3.41 7.93 -4.94
N ALA A 275 3.60 8.92 -4.10
CA ALA A 275 4.01 10.26 -4.51
C ALA A 275 5.37 10.20 -5.23
N PHE A 276 6.33 9.48 -4.66
CA PHE A 276 7.62 9.23 -5.30
C PHE A 276 7.46 8.49 -6.65
N ASP A 277 6.67 7.43 -6.71
CA ASP A 277 6.41 6.66 -7.93
C ASP A 277 5.84 7.56 -9.04
N ILE A 278 4.88 8.44 -8.71
CA ILE A 278 4.27 9.36 -9.68
C ILE A 278 5.31 10.38 -10.16
N VAL A 279 6.01 11.05 -9.25
CA VAL A 279 6.98 12.08 -9.61
C VAL A 279 8.11 11.49 -10.46
N PHE A 280 8.67 10.36 -10.03
CA PHE A 280 9.78 9.73 -10.72
C PHE A 280 9.37 9.18 -12.11
N SER A 281 8.21 8.50 -12.19
CA SER A 281 7.71 7.99 -13.47
C SER A 281 7.33 9.13 -14.41
N SER A 282 6.73 10.21 -13.94
CA SER A 282 6.43 11.40 -14.76
C SER A 282 7.72 12.02 -15.33
N LEU A 283 8.75 12.17 -14.49
CA LEU A 283 10.04 12.67 -14.94
C LEU A 283 10.60 11.82 -16.07
N VAL A 284 10.65 10.50 -15.90
CA VAL A 284 11.16 9.57 -16.94
C VAL A 284 10.29 9.62 -18.19
N LEU A 285 8.95 9.62 -18.04
CA LEU A 285 8.02 9.63 -19.18
C LEU A 285 8.03 10.94 -19.97
N CYS A 286 8.32 12.06 -19.33
CA CYS A 286 8.39 13.36 -20.01
C CYS A 286 9.78 13.66 -20.61
N THR A 287 10.87 13.06 -20.08
CA THR A 287 12.23 13.39 -20.51
C THR A 287 12.84 12.28 -21.38
N ILE A 288 13.13 11.13 -20.79
CA ILE A 288 13.89 10.04 -21.44
C ILE A 288 13.00 9.23 -22.40
N PHE A 289 11.79 8.91 -21.96
CA PHE A 289 10.91 8.01 -22.69
C PHE A 289 10.57 8.48 -24.12
N PRO A 290 10.23 9.75 -24.41
CA PRO A 290 9.89 10.18 -25.78
C PRO A 290 11.05 9.99 -26.75
N ILE A 291 12.27 10.32 -26.32
CA ILE A 291 13.48 10.20 -27.14
C ILE A 291 13.74 8.72 -27.46
N VAL A 292 13.75 7.88 -26.43
CA VAL A 292 13.99 6.44 -26.57
C VAL A 292 12.88 5.79 -27.37
N TRP A 293 11.62 6.17 -27.15
CA TRP A 293 10.47 5.64 -27.87
C TRP A 293 10.58 5.86 -29.39
N VAL A 294 10.98 7.06 -29.85
CA VAL A 294 11.16 7.34 -31.26
C VAL A 294 12.27 6.46 -31.87
N ILE A 295 13.44 6.41 -31.23
CA ILE A 295 14.58 5.62 -31.70
C ILE A 295 14.23 4.14 -31.75
N VAL A 296 13.69 3.60 -30.69
CA VAL A 296 13.30 2.19 -30.56
C VAL A 296 12.19 1.82 -31.56
N SER A 297 11.21 2.72 -31.74
CA SER A 297 10.11 2.48 -32.68
C SER A 297 10.59 2.33 -34.12
N ILE A 298 11.49 3.20 -34.57
CA ILE A 298 12.10 3.12 -35.89
C ILE A 298 12.90 1.83 -36.04
N ALA A 299 13.77 1.51 -35.06
CA ALA A 299 14.60 0.31 -35.11
C ALA A 299 13.77 -0.99 -35.11
N ILE A 300 12.70 -1.08 -34.31
CA ILE A 300 11.80 -2.22 -34.32
C ILE A 300 11.09 -2.36 -35.66
N LYS A 301 10.57 -1.25 -36.24
CA LYS A 301 9.83 -1.29 -37.50
C LYS A 301 10.71 -1.75 -38.65
N ILE A 302 11.99 -1.38 -38.64
CA ILE A 302 12.96 -1.78 -39.68
C ILE A 302 13.31 -3.27 -39.57
N GLN A 303 13.58 -3.76 -38.33
CA GLN A 303 14.10 -5.13 -38.14
C GLN A 303 12.99 -6.20 -37.95
N SER A 304 11.82 -5.79 -37.47
CA SER A 304 10.71 -6.71 -37.22
C SER A 304 9.39 -5.96 -37.37
N PRO A 305 8.77 -5.94 -38.55
CA PRO A 305 7.45 -5.29 -38.75
C PRO A 305 6.41 -5.81 -37.79
N GLY A 306 5.55 -4.90 -37.25
CA GLY A 306 4.53 -5.24 -36.28
C GLY A 306 4.38 -4.20 -35.16
N PRO A 307 3.73 -4.54 -34.03
CA PRO A 307 3.51 -3.62 -32.91
C PRO A 307 4.84 -3.26 -32.22
N ILE A 308 4.94 -2.02 -31.73
CA ILE A 308 6.12 -1.51 -31.01
C ILE A 308 6.12 -2.04 -29.58
N PHE A 309 4.95 -2.03 -28.96
CA PHE A 309 4.77 -2.49 -27.58
C PHE A 309 4.36 -3.96 -27.52
N PHE A 310 4.94 -4.65 -26.58
CA PHE A 310 4.53 -5.96 -26.12
C PHE A 310 3.80 -5.80 -24.77
N LYS A 311 2.68 -6.48 -24.63
CA LYS A 311 1.86 -6.48 -23.40
C LYS A 311 1.70 -7.91 -22.93
N GLN A 312 1.96 -8.16 -21.67
CA GLN A 312 1.85 -9.50 -21.09
C GLN A 312 1.17 -9.42 -19.72
N ASP A 313 0.27 -10.36 -19.47
CA ASP A 313 -0.40 -10.47 -18.18
C ASP A 313 0.57 -10.96 -17.11
N ARG A 314 0.63 -10.22 -16.00
CA ARG A 314 1.49 -10.47 -14.85
C ARG A 314 0.69 -10.41 -13.55
N THR A 315 1.16 -11.15 -12.53
CA THR A 315 0.60 -11.09 -11.19
C THR A 315 1.10 -9.83 -10.48
N GLY A 316 0.18 -9.04 -9.98
CA GLY A 316 0.42 -7.77 -9.26
C GLY A 316 0.06 -7.83 -7.78
N LEU A 317 -0.25 -6.67 -7.22
CA LEU A 317 -0.65 -6.50 -5.82
C LEU A 317 -1.89 -7.33 -5.49
N ASP A 318 -1.88 -8.02 -4.35
CA ASP A 318 -2.96 -8.88 -3.86
C ASP A 318 -3.35 -9.98 -4.87
N GLY A 319 -2.41 -10.44 -5.70
CA GLY A 319 -2.64 -11.46 -6.72
C GLY A 319 -3.43 -10.99 -7.96
N LYS A 320 -3.74 -9.70 -8.06
CA LYS A 320 -4.50 -9.15 -9.21
C LYS A 320 -3.65 -9.14 -10.46
N THR A 321 -4.23 -9.57 -11.57
CA THR A 321 -3.56 -9.53 -12.87
C THR A 321 -3.54 -8.12 -13.43
N PHE A 322 -2.42 -7.74 -14.05
CA PHE A 322 -2.29 -6.48 -14.80
C PHE A 322 -1.48 -6.69 -16.07
N LYS A 323 -1.63 -5.79 -17.05
CA LYS A 323 -0.87 -5.82 -18.32
C LYS A 323 0.44 -5.07 -18.18
N CYS A 324 1.54 -5.79 -18.15
CA CYS A 324 2.89 -5.23 -18.10
C CYS A 324 3.33 -4.79 -19.51
N TYR A 325 3.72 -3.51 -19.64
CA TYR A 325 4.18 -2.94 -20.90
C TYR A 325 5.68 -3.10 -21.07
N LYS A 326 6.10 -3.52 -22.28
CA LYS A 326 7.51 -3.57 -22.70
C LYS A 326 7.64 -3.13 -24.15
N PHE A 327 8.85 -2.74 -24.59
CA PHE A 327 9.14 -2.72 -26.01
C PHE A 327 9.29 -4.15 -26.52
N ARG A 328 8.80 -4.41 -27.70
CA ARG A 328 8.92 -5.71 -28.34
C ARG A 328 10.38 -5.96 -28.76
N SER A 329 11.00 -6.95 -28.13
CA SER A 329 12.40 -7.36 -28.37
C SER A 329 12.53 -8.68 -29.13
N MET A 330 11.40 -9.28 -29.51
CA MET A 330 11.31 -10.55 -30.24
C MET A 330 10.34 -10.45 -31.41
N LYS A 331 10.51 -11.32 -32.40
CA LYS A 331 9.57 -11.47 -33.51
C LYS A 331 8.18 -11.86 -32.98
N VAL A 332 7.14 -11.44 -33.68
CA VAL A 332 5.76 -11.83 -33.32
C VAL A 332 5.62 -13.35 -33.40
N ASN A 333 5.20 -13.98 -32.33
CA ASN A 333 4.98 -15.41 -32.22
C ASN A 333 3.80 -15.72 -31.28
N ALA A 334 3.19 -16.90 -31.45
CA ALA A 334 2.05 -17.34 -30.65
C ALA A 334 2.44 -17.86 -29.26
N ASP A 335 3.73 -18.08 -28.99
CA ASP A 335 4.23 -18.72 -27.76
C ASP A 335 4.75 -17.69 -26.75
N SER A 336 4.52 -16.41 -26.97
CA SER A 336 5.01 -15.31 -26.13
C SER A 336 4.57 -15.40 -24.66
N ASP A 337 3.40 -15.99 -24.40
CA ASP A 337 2.83 -16.16 -23.06
C ASP A 337 3.08 -17.54 -22.46
N LYS A 338 3.63 -18.48 -23.26
CA LYS A 338 3.81 -19.88 -22.86
C LYS A 338 5.26 -20.23 -22.54
N VAL A 339 6.20 -19.66 -23.30
CA VAL A 339 7.61 -20.03 -23.24
C VAL A 339 8.47 -18.87 -22.76
N GLN A 340 9.20 -19.08 -21.67
CA GLN A 340 10.17 -18.11 -21.16
C GLN A 340 11.29 -17.91 -22.19
N ALA A 341 11.73 -16.66 -22.32
CA ALA A 341 12.84 -16.32 -23.20
C ALA A 341 14.18 -16.81 -22.62
N THR A 342 14.97 -17.52 -23.42
CA THR A 342 16.30 -18.01 -23.07
C THR A 342 17.41 -17.07 -23.53
N LYS A 343 18.68 -17.34 -23.09
CA LYS A 343 19.83 -16.49 -23.42
C LYS A 343 20.05 -16.39 -24.92
N ASP A 344 19.97 -17.46 -25.67
CA ASP A 344 20.22 -17.55 -27.12
C ASP A 344 18.93 -17.85 -27.90
N ASP A 345 17.82 -17.25 -27.49
CA ASP A 345 16.51 -17.47 -28.09
C ASP A 345 16.45 -16.98 -29.55
N PRO A 346 16.13 -17.87 -30.50
CA PRO A 346 16.12 -17.55 -31.94
C PRO A 346 15.04 -16.54 -32.34
N ARG A 347 14.08 -16.27 -31.47
CA ARG A 347 13.01 -15.28 -31.68
C ARG A 347 13.52 -13.84 -31.56
N LYS A 348 14.71 -13.62 -30.97
CA LYS A 348 15.29 -12.28 -30.81
C LYS A 348 15.81 -11.75 -32.11
N PHE A 349 15.56 -10.45 -32.39
CA PHE A 349 16.23 -9.75 -33.47
C PHE A 349 17.45 -8.96 -32.94
N PRO A 350 18.43 -8.56 -33.77
CA PRO A 350 19.69 -7.97 -33.30
C PRO A 350 19.52 -6.77 -32.36
N PHE A 351 18.66 -5.81 -32.72
CA PHE A 351 18.37 -4.67 -31.84
C PHE A 351 17.61 -5.07 -30.57
N GLY A 352 16.77 -6.11 -30.68
CA GLY A 352 16.08 -6.69 -29.52
C GLY A 352 17.05 -7.24 -28.48
N ASN A 353 18.16 -7.86 -28.91
CA ASN A 353 19.23 -8.29 -28.03
C ASN A 353 19.93 -7.12 -27.33
N LEU A 354 20.18 -6.02 -28.03
CA LEU A 354 20.74 -4.80 -27.44
C LEU A 354 19.81 -4.22 -26.37
N MET A 355 18.51 -4.10 -26.70
CA MET A 355 17.51 -3.59 -25.76
C MET A 355 17.46 -4.40 -24.47
N ARG A 356 17.49 -5.72 -24.56
CA ARG A 356 17.48 -6.62 -23.38
C ARG A 356 18.76 -6.52 -22.55
N LYS A 357 19.93 -6.41 -23.19
CA LYS A 357 21.21 -6.21 -22.50
C LYS A 357 21.27 -4.88 -21.75
N THR A 358 20.61 -3.87 -22.27
CA THR A 358 20.56 -2.52 -21.68
C THR A 358 19.31 -2.28 -20.83
N ASN A 359 18.37 -3.23 -20.78
CA ASN A 359 17.05 -3.12 -20.16
C ASN A 359 16.16 -1.97 -20.70
N ILE A 360 16.48 -1.45 -21.86
CA ILE A 360 15.67 -0.42 -22.55
C ILE A 360 14.28 -0.98 -22.87
N ASP A 361 14.17 -2.29 -23.13
CA ASP A 361 12.88 -2.95 -23.37
C ASP A 361 11.92 -2.84 -22.19
N GLU A 362 12.38 -2.61 -20.97
CA GLU A 362 11.54 -2.45 -19.77
C GLU A 362 11.11 -0.99 -19.49
N LEU A 363 11.60 -0.01 -20.26
CA LEU A 363 11.28 1.40 -20.07
C LEU A 363 9.76 1.71 -20.11
N PRO A 364 8.93 1.05 -20.97
CA PRO A 364 7.48 1.26 -20.94
C PRO A 364 6.79 0.87 -19.64
N GLN A 365 7.44 0.11 -18.74
CA GLN A 365 6.88 -0.19 -17.41
C GLN A 365 6.69 1.06 -16.54
N PHE A 366 7.36 2.17 -16.85
CA PHE A 366 7.08 3.45 -16.19
C PHE A 366 5.64 3.94 -16.43
N ILE A 367 5.01 3.53 -17.55
CA ILE A 367 3.56 3.74 -17.77
C ILE A 367 2.75 2.95 -16.72
N ASN A 368 3.11 1.69 -16.44
CA ASN A 368 2.45 0.92 -15.38
C ASN A 368 2.67 1.53 -13.99
N VAL A 369 3.87 2.09 -13.73
CA VAL A 369 4.14 2.80 -12.48
C VAL A 369 3.25 4.03 -12.36
N PHE A 370 3.18 4.84 -13.41
CA PHE A 370 2.33 6.05 -13.45
C PHE A 370 0.85 5.70 -13.26
N LEU A 371 0.35 4.67 -13.92
CA LEU A 371 -1.03 4.19 -13.77
C LEU A 371 -1.30 3.55 -12.40
N GLY A 372 -0.25 3.06 -11.72
CA GLY A 372 -0.33 2.51 -10.38
C GLY A 372 -0.45 1.00 -10.28
N ASP A 373 -0.27 0.28 -11.39
CA ASP A 373 -0.17 -1.19 -11.39
C ASP A 373 1.16 -1.66 -10.83
N MET A 374 2.22 -0.87 -11.04
CA MET A 374 3.59 -1.12 -10.57
C MET A 374 4.10 0.01 -9.68
N SER A 375 5.28 -0.20 -9.12
CA SER A 375 6.09 0.78 -8.41
C SER A 375 7.49 0.84 -9.06
N VAL A 376 8.25 1.89 -8.82
CA VAL A 376 9.66 1.94 -9.21
C VAL A 376 10.45 0.82 -8.53
N VAL A 377 10.24 0.63 -7.23
CA VAL A 377 10.89 -0.42 -6.43
C VAL A 377 9.87 -1.40 -5.87
N GLY A 378 10.11 -2.69 -6.04
CA GLY A 378 9.24 -3.76 -5.54
C GLY A 378 9.67 -5.14 -6.04
N PRO A 379 8.96 -6.22 -5.65
CA PRO A 379 9.17 -7.54 -6.20
C PRO A 379 9.02 -7.59 -7.72
N ARG A 380 9.90 -8.32 -8.42
CA ARG A 380 9.80 -8.43 -9.88
C ARG A 380 8.52 -9.17 -10.29
N PRO A 381 7.70 -8.64 -11.24
CA PRO A 381 6.45 -9.28 -11.66
C PRO A 381 6.71 -10.56 -12.45
N HIS A 382 6.02 -11.64 -12.11
CA HIS A 382 6.11 -12.93 -12.78
C HIS A 382 4.94 -13.16 -13.75
N MET A 383 5.16 -14.04 -14.73
CA MET A 383 4.09 -14.54 -15.62
C MET A 383 3.08 -15.34 -14.78
N LEU A 384 1.82 -15.36 -15.17
CA LEU A 384 0.77 -16.08 -14.45
C LEU A 384 1.13 -17.56 -14.29
N LYS A 385 1.59 -18.19 -15.37
CA LYS A 385 2.05 -19.59 -15.37
C LYS A 385 3.14 -19.86 -14.32
N HIS A 386 4.12 -18.96 -14.19
CA HIS A 386 5.17 -19.10 -13.18
C HIS A 386 4.62 -18.89 -11.76
N THR A 387 3.63 -18.01 -11.61
CA THR A 387 2.98 -17.82 -10.30
C THR A 387 2.25 -19.10 -9.88
N GLU A 388 1.50 -19.73 -10.78
CA GLU A 388 0.83 -21.00 -10.53
C GLU A 388 1.83 -22.12 -10.18
N GLU A 389 2.88 -22.30 -10.97
CA GLU A 389 3.90 -23.31 -10.80
C GLU A 389 4.65 -23.16 -9.47
N TYR A 390 5.23 -21.98 -9.22
CA TYR A 390 6.06 -21.77 -8.02
C TYR A 390 5.25 -21.59 -6.74
N SER A 391 3.98 -21.21 -6.81
CA SER A 391 3.12 -21.12 -5.63
C SER A 391 2.90 -22.48 -4.96
N SER A 392 2.93 -23.59 -5.74
CA SER A 392 2.81 -24.94 -5.23
C SER A 392 4.15 -25.51 -4.71
N LEU A 393 5.27 -25.06 -5.27
CA LEU A 393 6.61 -25.60 -4.99
C LEU A 393 7.34 -24.85 -3.87
N ILE A 394 7.11 -23.54 -3.73
CA ILE A 394 7.85 -22.69 -2.80
C ILE A 394 6.93 -22.18 -1.71
N ASN A 395 7.29 -22.48 -0.47
CA ASN A 395 6.60 -21.98 0.69
C ASN A 395 6.62 -20.44 0.73
N ARG A 396 5.44 -19.84 1.01
CA ARG A 396 5.32 -18.38 1.17
C ARG A 396 5.55 -17.58 -0.13
N PHE A 397 5.55 -18.26 -1.30
CA PHE A 397 5.74 -17.60 -2.60
C PHE A 397 4.77 -16.43 -2.81
N MET A 398 3.50 -16.62 -2.42
CA MET A 398 2.44 -15.63 -2.62
C MET A 398 2.63 -14.34 -1.81
N LEU A 399 3.42 -14.38 -0.74
CA LEU A 399 3.68 -13.18 0.10
C LEU A 399 4.29 -12.03 -0.67
N ARG A 400 5.05 -12.31 -1.71
CA ARG A 400 5.65 -11.30 -2.57
C ARG A 400 4.61 -10.38 -3.25
N HIS A 401 3.35 -10.82 -3.32
CA HIS A 401 2.24 -10.03 -3.88
C HIS A 401 1.57 -9.10 -2.87
N PHE A 402 2.05 -9.02 -1.63
CA PHE A 402 1.59 -8.01 -0.66
C PHE A 402 2.19 -6.62 -0.92
N ALA A 403 3.13 -6.50 -1.84
CA ALA A 403 3.59 -5.22 -2.37
C ALA A 403 3.36 -5.14 -3.88
N LYS A 404 3.30 -3.90 -4.40
CA LYS A 404 3.25 -3.70 -5.86
C LYS A 404 4.52 -4.23 -6.50
N PRO A 405 4.42 -4.88 -7.67
CA PRO A 405 5.61 -5.27 -8.41
C PRO A 405 6.43 -4.05 -8.82
N GLY A 406 7.76 -4.19 -8.82
CA GLY A 406 8.70 -3.13 -9.12
C GLY A 406 9.41 -3.32 -10.47
N ILE A 407 9.89 -2.20 -11.04
CA ILE A 407 10.85 -2.21 -12.15
C ILE A 407 12.19 -2.76 -11.65
N THR A 408 12.61 -2.31 -10.47
CA THR A 408 13.73 -2.87 -9.71
C THR A 408 13.30 -3.34 -8.34
N GLY A 409 14.14 -4.09 -7.63
CA GLY A 409 13.81 -4.62 -6.32
C GLY A 409 15.02 -5.18 -5.58
N LEU A 410 14.85 -5.44 -4.28
CA LEU A 410 15.91 -5.92 -3.42
C LEU A 410 16.51 -7.23 -3.93
N ALA A 411 15.70 -8.19 -4.38
CA ALA A 411 16.17 -9.43 -4.96
C ALA A 411 17.06 -9.20 -6.18
N GLN A 412 16.65 -8.31 -7.09
CA GLN A 412 17.39 -8.01 -8.31
C GLN A 412 18.79 -7.41 -8.02
N VAL A 413 18.87 -6.48 -7.06
CA VAL A 413 20.16 -5.84 -6.69
C VAL A 413 21.01 -6.70 -5.75
N SER A 414 20.45 -7.81 -5.22
CA SER A 414 21.17 -8.77 -4.37
C SER A 414 21.65 -10.02 -5.14
N GLY A 415 21.67 -9.97 -6.49
CA GLY A 415 22.20 -11.04 -7.33
C GLY A 415 21.16 -12.05 -7.84
N PHE A 416 19.90 -11.97 -7.40
CA PHE A 416 18.82 -12.85 -7.88
C PHE A 416 18.13 -12.25 -9.13
N ARG A 417 18.95 -11.84 -10.11
CA ARG A 417 18.50 -11.25 -11.37
C ARG A 417 18.66 -12.21 -12.52
N GLY A 418 17.93 -12.65 -13.26
CA GLY A 418 18.16 -13.57 -14.40
C GLY A 418 17.18 -14.73 -14.41
N GLU A 419 17.45 -15.68 -15.30
CA GLU A 419 16.70 -16.93 -15.36
C GLU A 419 16.92 -17.71 -14.07
N THR A 420 15.87 -18.32 -13.58
CA THR A 420 15.92 -19.23 -12.46
C THR A 420 15.82 -20.66 -13.00
N HIS A 421 16.95 -21.34 -13.04
CA HIS A 421 17.02 -22.73 -13.51
C HIS A 421 16.76 -23.74 -12.39
N TYR A 422 16.93 -23.32 -11.14
CA TYR A 422 16.79 -24.15 -9.95
C TYR A 422 15.80 -23.54 -8.97
N ILE A 423 15.06 -24.39 -8.25
CA ILE A 423 14.07 -23.97 -7.25
C ILE A 423 14.73 -23.11 -6.15
N ASP A 424 15.96 -23.46 -5.73
CA ASP A 424 16.72 -22.74 -4.69
C ASP A 424 16.99 -21.27 -5.07
N GLN A 425 17.23 -21.00 -6.36
CA GLN A 425 17.43 -19.62 -6.83
C GLN A 425 16.12 -18.81 -6.74
N MET A 426 15.00 -19.45 -7.06
CA MET A 426 13.69 -18.84 -6.91
C MET A 426 13.32 -18.62 -5.44
N GLU A 427 13.63 -19.58 -4.58
CA GLU A 427 13.43 -19.45 -3.13
C GLU A 427 14.26 -18.31 -2.54
N GLY A 428 15.52 -18.18 -2.95
CA GLY A 428 16.37 -17.06 -2.59
C GLY A 428 15.79 -15.71 -3.02
N ARG A 429 15.22 -15.63 -4.23
CA ARG A 429 14.51 -14.45 -4.73
C ARG A 429 13.30 -14.12 -3.86
N VAL A 430 12.45 -15.11 -3.58
CA VAL A 430 11.26 -14.96 -2.74
C VAL A 430 11.63 -14.48 -1.34
N LYS A 431 12.70 -15.04 -0.75
CA LYS A 431 13.25 -14.61 0.54
C LYS A 431 13.60 -13.11 0.55
N MET A 432 14.26 -12.62 -0.50
CA MET A 432 14.63 -11.20 -0.62
C MET A 432 13.40 -10.31 -0.86
N ASP A 433 12.42 -10.78 -1.63
CA ASP A 433 11.17 -10.06 -1.85
C ASP A 433 10.37 -9.93 -0.54
N ILE A 434 10.30 -10.99 0.26
CA ILE A 434 9.66 -10.96 1.59
C ILE A 434 10.42 -10.02 2.52
N LYS A 435 11.76 -10.11 2.56
CA LYS A 435 12.60 -9.22 3.36
C LYS A 435 12.38 -7.75 3.00
N TYR A 436 12.19 -7.44 1.73
CA TYR A 436 11.85 -6.09 1.28
C TYR A 436 10.49 -5.64 1.84
N ILE A 437 9.47 -6.49 1.77
CA ILE A 437 8.11 -6.18 2.24
C ILE A 437 8.10 -5.94 3.75
N GLU A 438 8.78 -6.79 4.51
CA GLU A 438 8.82 -6.73 5.97
C GLU A 438 9.65 -5.54 6.50
N ASN A 439 10.66 -5.09 5.76
CA ASN A 439 11.58 -4.03 6.19
C ASN A 439 11.52 -2.79 5.31
N TRP A 440 10.41 -2.60 4.62
CA TRP A 440 10.28 -1.45 3.73
C TRP A 440 10.49 -0.13 4.49
N SER A 441 11.27 0.74 3.88
CA SER A 441 11.39 2.15 4.24
C SER A 441 11.69 2.95 2.98
N PHE A 442 11.39 4.23 2.99
CA PHE A 442 11.72 5.11 1.86
C PHE A 442 13.23 5.14 1.55
N LEU A 443 14.06 5.11 2.60
CA LEU A 443 15.52 5.02 2.45
C LEU A 443 15.97 3.71 1.81
N LEU A 444 15.28 2.60 2.06
CA LEU A 444 15.56 1.32 1.42
C LEU A 444 15.27 1.40 -0.09
N ASP A 445 14.18 2.03 -0.49
CA ASP A 445 13.88 2.27 -1.91
C ASP A 445 15.00 3.10 -2.57
N MET A 446 15.45 4.18 -1.94
CA MET A 446 16.55 4.99 -2.47
C MET A 446 17.85 4.18 -2.61
N LYS A 447 18.20 3.37 -1.61
CA LYS A 447 19.37 2.48 -1.66
C LYS A 447 19.28 1.48 -2.82
N ILE A 448 18.10 0.90 -3.05
CA ILE A 448 17.87 -0.04 -4.15
C ILE A 448 18.01 0.66 -5.51
N ILE A 449 17.47 1.86 -5.67
CA ILE A 449 17.61 2.64 -6.90
C ILE A 449 19.08 2.96 -7.18
N VAL A 450 19.80 3.50 -6.21
CA VAL A 450 21.23 3.80 -6.35
C VAL A 450 22.01 2.52 -6.71
N LYS A 451 21.75 1.40 -6.02
CA LYS A 451 22.42 0.14 -6.30
C LYS A 451 22.06 -0.42 -7.69
N THR A 452 20.84 -0.17 -8.17
CA THR A 452 20.44 -0.52 -9.54
C THR A 452 21.28 0.24 -10.57
N VAL A 453 21.41 1.55 -10.40
CA VAL A 453 22.20 2.41 -11.30
C VAL A 453 23.68 2.02 -11.25
N THR A 454 24.26 1.81 -10.07
CA THR A 454 25.66 1.40 -9.94
C THR A 454 25.92 0.02 -10.55
N ASN A 455 25.02 -0.94 -10.38
CA ASN A 455 25.12 -2.27 -11.02
C ASN A 455 24.99 -2.20 -12.55
N MET A 456 24.23 -1.24 -13.08
CA MET A 456 24.12 -1.02 -14.53
C MET A 456 25.38 -0.37 -15.11
N LEU A 457 26.05 0.52 -14.36
CA LEU A 457 27.27 1.21 -14.77
C LEU A 457 28.54 0.40 -14.46
N GLY A 458 28.51 -0.44 -13.44
CA GLY A 458 29.64 -1.27 -13.02
C GLY A 458 29.90 -2.48 -13.93
N LYS A 459 31.12 -3.00 -13.91
CA LYS A 459 31.58 -4.14 -14.69
C LYS A 459 31.01 -5.51 -14.26
N GLU A 460 30.11 -5.58 -13.28
CA GLU A 460 29.42 -6.82 -12.89
C GLU A 460 28.34 -7.20 -13.94
N LYS A 461 28.78 -7.30 -15.21
CA LYS A 461 27.95 -7.78 -16.33
C LYS A 461 27.68 -9.29 -16.33
N GLY A 462 28.03 -9.99 -15.24
CA GLY A 462 28.01 -11.45 -15.20
C GLY A 462 26.63 -12.11 -15.22
N ASN A 463 25.55 -11.40 -14.90
CA ASN A 463 24.20 -11.98 -14.76
C ASN A 463 23.08 -11.18 -15.46
N ALA A 464 23.39 -10.29 -16.37
CA ALA A 464 22.42 -9.78 -17.32
C ALA A 464 22.55 -10.58 -18.61
N TYR A 465 21.51 -11.24 -19.06
CA TYR A 465 21.37 -12.09 -20.23
C TYR A 465 22.42 -11.90 -21.35
#